data_43ed93a99292800adcb519f6201b5328
#
_entry.id   43ed93a99292800adcb519f6201b5328
#
_cell.length_a   1.000
_cell.length_b   1.000
_cell.length_c   1.000
_cell.angle_alpha   90.00
_cell.angle_beta   90.00
_cell.angle_gamma   90.00
#
_symmetry.space_group_name_H-M   'P 1'
#
loop_
_entity.id
_entity.type
_entity.pdbx_description
1 polymer ?
#
loop_
_entity_poly.entity_id
_entity_poly.type
_entity_poly.pdbx_seq_one_letter_code
_entity_poly.pdbx_strand_id
1 'polypeptide(L)'
;MLRVKNVSAFYGNIQVLRRVTFHVNKGEIVSLIGGNGAGKSTLLNVISGLHRGSSGHIFFDRQNVHKLAPDKTVRLGLLQVPEHRQIFNSMTVTENLELGSYSLPKKEQKRMAQSQRQGIYALFPILEERARQRAGTLSGGEQQMLSIGRALMARPRMLLLDEPSLGLAPLVAQEILEVIRRLRDQGTTVLLVEQNAQAALEICDRGYVLEAGRMVLEGSPEELSANDEVRRAFLGKDYKEKWER
;
A
#
# COMPACT_ATOMS: atom_id res chain seq x y z
N MET A 1 -3.94 -2.21 15.38
CA MET A 1 -2.66 -1.83 14.73
C MET A 1 -2.65 -0.35 14.38
N LEU A 2 -3.42 0.10 13.39
CA LEU A 2 -3.59 1.50 12.99
C LEU A 2 -4.98 2.01 13.38
N ARG A 3 -5.09 3.25 13.88
CA ARG A 3 -6.36 3.96 14.10
C ARG A 3 -6.24 5.39 13.60
N VAL A 4 -7.09 5.76 12.66
CA VAL A 4 -7.22 7.09 12.08
C VAL A 4 -8.52 7.70 12.62
N LYS A 5 -8.45 8.91 13.23
CA LYS A 5 -9.60 9.55 13.86
C LYS A 5 -9.75 10.99 13.39
N ASN A 6 -10.87 11.28 12.72
CA ASN A 6 -11.27 12.61 12.27
C ASN A 6 -10.18 13.33 11.48
N VAL A 7 -9.43 12.62 10.63
CA VAL A 7 -8.33 13.21 9.85
C VAL A 7 -8.90 14.02 8.70
N SER A 8 -8.49 15.29 8.65
CA SER A 8 -8.71 16.18 7.50
C SER A 8 -7.36 16.61 6.94
N ALA A 9 -7.25 16.72 5.60
CA ALA A 9 -6.02 17.13 4.95
C ALA A 9 -6.29 18.17 3.87
N PHE A 10 -5.31 19.08 3.70
CA PHE A 10 -5.41 20.24 2.83
C PHE A 10 -4.14 20.41 1.99
N TYR A 11 -4.30 20.81 0.73
CA TYR A 11 -3.26 21.35 -0.13
C TYR A 11 -3.57 22.83 -0.36
N GLY A 12 -2.84 23.70 0.32
CA GLY A 12 -3.20 25.11 0.40
C GLY A 12 -4.61 25.27 0.98
N ASN A 13 -5.52 25.87 0.23
CA ASN A 13 -6.92 26.08 0.62
C ASN A 13 -7.86 24.93 0.19
N ILE A 14 -7.35 23.93 -0.52
CA ILE A 14 -8.18 22.82 -1.03
C ILE A 14 -8.20 21.71 0.00
N GLN A 15 -9.39 21.41 0.53
CA GLN A 15 -9.60 20.27 1.41
C GLN A 15 -9.78 19.00 0.61
N VAL A 16 -8.86 18.04 0.78
CA VAL A 16 -8.87 16.73 0.09
C VAL A 16 -9.46 15.65 0.99
N LEU A 17 -9.14 15.63 2.28
CA LEU A 17 -9.74 14.68 3.24
C LEU A 17 -10.64 15.40 4.23
N ARG A 18 -11.79 14.78 4.55
CA ARG A 18 -12.86 15.38 5.36
C ARG A 18 -13.24 14.47 6.52
N ARG A 19 -12.58 14.64 7.69
CA ARG A 19 -12.85 13.92 8.94
C ARG A 19 -12.85 12.40 8.77
N VAL A 20 -11.88 11.88 8.02
CA VAL A 20 -11.72 10.44 7.78
C VAL A 20 -11.45 9.71 9.08
N THR A 21 -12.22 8.66 9.33
CA THR A 21 -12.07 7.78 10.51
C THR A 21 -12.16 6.34 10.07
N PHE A 22 -11.15 5.53 10.41
CA PHE A 22 -11.12 4.09 10.15
C PHE A 22 -10.05 3.41 11.01
N HIS A 23 -10.00 2.09 10.97
CA HIS A 23 -8.98 1.33 11.68
C HIS A 23 -8.49 0.13 10.88
N VAL A 24 -7.29 -0.34 11.21
CA VAL A 24 -6.69 -1.58 10.69
C VAL A 24 -6.24 -2.41 11.88
N ASN A 25 -6.69 -3.67 11.97
CA ASN A 25 -6.25 -4.58 13.02
C ASN A 25 -4.90 -5.21 12.66
N LYS A 26 -4.26 -5.86 13.60
CA LYS A 26 -3.00 -6.54 13.35
C LYS A 26 -3.23 -7.81 12.54
N GLY A 27 -2.42 -8.01 11.49
CA GLY A 27 -2.45 -9.22 10.68
C GLY A 27 -3.61 -9.28 9.68
N GLU A 28 -4.27 -8.16 9.36
CA GLU A 28 -5.29 -8.10 8.31
C GLU A 28 -4.82 -7.32 7.09
N ILE A 29 -5.40 -7.62 5.93
CA ILE A 29 -5.39 -6.77 4.74
C ILE A 29 -6.67 -5.95 4.77
N VAL A 30 -6.53 -4.64 4.87
CA VAL A 30 -7.65 -3.71 4.69
C VAL A 30 -7.49 -3.03 3.34
N SER A 31 -8.53 -3.09 2.51
CA SER A 31 -8.56 -2.37 1.24
C SER A 31 -9.25 -1.03 1.36
N LEU A 32 -8.66 0.00 0.75
CA LEU A 32 -9.26 1.32 0.57
C LEU A 32 -9.56 1.51 -0.92
N ILE A 33 -10.82 1.43 -1.26
CA ILE A 33 -11.33 1.53 -2.63
C ILE A 33 -11.84 2.95 -2.86
N GLY A 34 -11.65 3.47 -4.05
CA GLY A 34 -12.17 4.79 -4.43
C GLY A 34 -11.69 5.22 -5.81
N GLY A 35 -12.44 6.10 -6.45
CA GLY A 35 -12.07 6.67 -7.75
C GLY A 35 -10.82 7.54 -7.71
N ASN A 36 -10.33 7.94 -8.91
CA ASN A 36 -9.24 8.89 -9.01
C ASN A 36 -9.65 10.23 -8.38
N GLY A 37 -8.74 10.83 -7.61
CA GLY A 37 -9.02 12.07 -6.88
C GLY A 37 -9.84 11.91 -5.59
N ALA A 38 -10.24 10.69 -5.19
CA ALA A 38 -10.98 10.46 -3.95
C ALA A 38 -10.19 10.80 -2.68
N GLY A 39 -8.85 10.90 -2.77
CA GLY A 39 -7.96 11.23 -1.65
C GLY A 39 -7.15 10.06 -1.09
N LYS A 40 -7.14 8.90 -1.78
CA LYS A 40 -6.47 7.66 -1.34
C LYS A 40 -4.99 7.87 -1.04
N SER A 41 -4.20 8.30 -2.02
CA SER A 41 -2.75 8.55 -1.86
C SER A 41 -2.48 9.67 -0.86
N THR A 42 -3.36 10.70 -0.79
CA THR A 42 -3.27 11.75 0.23
C THR A 42 -3.40 11.14 1.63
N LEU A 43 -4.33 10.21 1.83
CA LEU A 43 -4.51 9.54 3.12
C LEU A 43 -3.27 8.73 3.51
N LEU A 44 -2.69 7.96 2.58
CA LEU A 44 -1.43 7.24 2.82
C LEU A 44 -0.29 8.20 3.16
N ASN A 45 -0.16 9.33 2.44
CA ASN A 45 0.86 10.34 2.68
C ASN A 45 0.70 11.03 4.04
N VAL A 46 -0.53 11.22 4.52
CA VAL A 46 -0.78 11.72 5.88
C VAL A 46 -0.38 10.69 6.93
N ILE A 47 -0.71 9.42 6.72
CA ILE A 47 -0.40 8.33 7.65
C ILE A 47 1.12 8.11 7.76
N SER A 48 1.84 8.15 6.64
CA SER A 48 3.30 7.97 6.59
C SER A 48 4.10 9.22 7.02
N GLY A 49 3.42 10.36 7.22
CA GLY A 49 4.06 11.63 7.61
C GLY A 49 4.66 12.42 6.44
N LEU A 50 4.44 12.00 5.19
CA LEU A 50 4.87 12.72 3.99
C LEU A 50 4.06 14.00 3.77
N HIS A 51 2.77 14.02 4.15
CA HIS A 51 1.92 15.19 4.08
C HIS A 51 1.61 15.75 5.48
N ARG A 52 1.97 17.00 5.74
CA ARG A 52 1.85 17.67 7.05
C ARG A 52 0.64 18.60 7.19
N GLY A 53 0.02 18.97 6.10
CA GLY A 53 -1.16 19.85 6.05
C GLY A 53 -2.44 19.15 6.50
N SER A 54 -2.43 18.54 7.70
CA SER A 54 -3.51 17.71 8.21
C SER A 54 -3.85 18.00 9.66
N SER A 55 -5.09 17.66 10.07
CA SER A 55 -5.60 17.68 11.43
C SER A 55 -6.21 16.33 11.79
N GLY A 56 -6.55 16.14 13.08
CA GLY A 56 -7.06 14.88 13.59
C GLY A 56 -5.99 14.08 14.34
N HIS A 57 -6.16 12.78 14.45
CA HIS A 57 -5.25 11.91 15.18
C HIS A 57 -4.99 10.61 14.42
N ILE A 58 -3.74 10.14 14.44
CA ILE A 58 -3.33 8.85 13.87
C ILE A 58 -2.53 8.11 14.93
N PHE A 59 -2.99 6.92 15.28
CA PHE A 59 -2.29 6.06 16.24
C PHE A 59 -1.82 4.77 15.55
N PHE A 60 -0.55 4.47 15.71
CA PHE A 60 0.05 3.20 15.32
C PHE A 60 0.55 2.49 16.57
N ASP A 61 0.03 1.29 16.85
CA ASP A 61 0.27 0.54 18.08
C ASP A 61 0.15 1.39 19.35
N ARG A 62 -0.95 2.14 19.46
CA ARG A 62 -1.27 3.05 20.57
C ARG A 62 -0.38 4.31 20.67
N GLN A 63 0.69 4.41 19.89
CA GLN A 63 1.51 5.61 19.79
C GLN A 63 0.90 6.60 18.80
N ASN A 64 0.78 7.85 19.18
CA ASN A 64 0.35 8.91 18.25
C ASN A 64 1.49 9.19 17.25
N VAL A 65 1.23 8.90 15.97
CA VAL A 65 2.18 9.11 14.87
C VAL A 65 1.81 10.29 13.98
N HIS A 66 0.68 10.95 14.25
CA HIS A 66 0.25 12.11 13.47
C HIS A 66 1.32 13.19 13.51
N LYS A 67 1.73 13.68 12.34
CA LYS A 67 2.80 14.67 12.13
C LYS A 67 4.22 14.22 12.53
N LEU A 68 4.45 12.94 12.78
CA LEU A 68 5.82 12.44 12.86
C LEU A 68 6.50 12.57 11.50
N ALA A 69 7.82 12.77 11.51
CA ALA A 69 8.61 12.75 10.29
C ALA A 69 8.65 11.34 9.69
N PRO A 70 8.71 11.18 8.35
CA PRO A 70 8.67 9.88 7.68
C PRO A 70 9.73 8.87 8.18
N ASP A 71 10.94 9.34 8.48
CA ASP A 71 11.99 8.48 9.03
C ASP A 71 11.61 7.86 10.38
N LYS A 72 10.83 8.57 11.19
CA LYS A 72 10.34 8.08 12.49
C LYS A 72 9.23 7.05 12.31
N THR A 73 8.30 7.26 11.37
CA THR A 73 7.23 6.28 11.08
C THR A 73 7.83 4.99 10.53
N VAL A 74 8.82 5.08 9.64
CA VAL A 74 9.56 3.91 9.12
C VAL A 74 10.24 3.13 10.24
N ARG A 75 10.93 3.79 11.19
CA ARG A 75 11.56 3.14 12.36
C ARG A 75 10.56 2.45 13.29
N LEU A 76 9.31 2.86 13.31
CA LEU A 76 8.24 2.19 14.03
C LEU A 76 7.71 0.95 13.29
N GLY A 77 8.14 0.74 12.04
CA GLY A 77 7.71 -0.37 11.18
C GLY A 77 6.47 -0.06 10.34
N LEU A 78 6.13 1.21 10.16
CA LEU A 78 5.05 1.67 9.28
C LEU A 78 5.68 2.22 8.00
N LEU A 79 5.59 1.47 6.89
CA LEU A 79 6.24 1.79 5.62
C LEU A 79 5.21 1.96 4.51
N GLN A 80 5.50 2.89 3.59
CA GLN A 80 4.72 3.11 2.37
C GLN A 80 5.51 2.69 1.14
N VAL A 81 4.85 1.96 0.24
CA VAL A 81 5.25 1.75 -1.15
C VAL A 81 4.38 2.66 -1.99
N PRO A 82 4.93 3.71 -2.60
CA PRO A 82 4.16 4.69 -3.37
C PRO A 82 3.80 4.16 -4.76
N GLU A 83 2.78 4.75 -5.39
CA GLU A 83 2.27 4.43 -6.73
C GLU A 83 3.34 4.38 -7.82
N HIS A 84 4.26 5.33 -7.85
CA HIS A 84 5.28 5.45 -8.92
C HIS A 84 6.58 4.69 -8.64
N ARG A 85 6.53 3.58 -7.87
CA ARG A 85 7.65 2.65 -7.59
C ARG A 85 8.85 3.30 -6.90
N GLN A 86 9.27 4.51 -7.31
CA GLN A 86 10.37 5.34 -6.77
C GLN A 86 11.65 4.54 -6.49
N ILE A 87 12.06 3.70 -7.46
CA ILE A 87 13.31 2.95 -7.42
C ILE A 87 14.49 3.83 -7.86
N PHE A 88 15.71 3.43 -7.48
CA PHE A 88 16.93 4.08 -7.91
C PHE A 88 17.41 3.45 -9.23
N ASN A 89 17.03 4.05 -10.36
CA ASN A 89 17.21 3.51 -11.71
C ASN A 89 18.67 3.19 -12.08
N SER A 90 19.63 3.95 -11.60
CA SER A 90 21.08 3.77 -11.86
C SER A 90 21.72 2.67 -11.01
N MET A 91 21.06 2.25 -9.93
CA MET A 91 21.53 1.22 -9.03
C MET A 91 21.04 -0.16 -9.48
N THR A 92 21.76 -1.19 -9.09
CA THR A 92 21.35 -2.59 -9.31
C THR A 92 20.15 -2.96 -8.45
N VAL A 93 19.53 -4.10 -8.76
CA VAL A 93 18.46 -4.70 -7.93
C VAL A 93 18.96 -4.91 -6.49
N THR A 94 20.14 -5.52 -6.32
CA THR A 94 20.71 -5.77 -4.99
C THR A 94 20.94 -4.47 -4.21
N GLU A 95 21.52 -3.46 -4.83
CA GLU A 95 21.77 -2.16 -4.17
C GLU A 95 20.45 -1.47 -3.77
N ASN A 96 19.42 -1.52 -4.63
CA ASN A 96 18.10 -1.02 -4.27
C ASN A 96 17.52 -1.73 -3.04
N LEU A 97 17.63 -3.06 -2.99
CA LEU A 97 17.16 -3.83 -1.82
C LEU A 97 17.94 -3.43 -0.56
N GLU A 98 19.26 -3.35 -0.63
CA GLU A 98 20.11 -3.01 0.52
C GLU A 98 19.77 -1.65 1.12
N LEU A 99 19.43 -0.64 0.29
CA LEU A 99 18.94 0.66 0.76
C LEU A 99 17.67 0.56 1.61
N GLY A 100 16.82 -0.43 1.37
CA GLY A 100 15.61 -0.65 2.17
C GLY A 100 15.90 -0.92 3.65
N SER A 101 17.07 -1.46 3.97
CA SER A 101 17.49 -1.73 5.35
C SER A 101 18.07 -0.51 6.09
N TYR A 102 18.23 0.64 5.41
CA TYR A 102 18.90 1.83 5.97
C TYR A 102 18.29 2.35 7.28
N SER A 103 16.98 2.15 7.47
CA SER A 103 16.27 2.55 8.69
C SER A 103 16.59 1.68 9.90
N LEU A 104 17.14 0.47 9.70
CA LEU A 104 17.49 -0.45 10.76
C LEU A 104 18.83 -0.06 11.44
N PRO A 105 19.05 -0.42 12.70
CA PRO A 105 20.34 -0.26 13.36
C PRO A 105 21.46 -0.98 12.57
N LYS A 106 22.64 -0.37 12.45
CA LYS A 106 23.78 -0.93 11.66
C LYS A 106 24.13 -2.38 12.01
N LYS A 107 24.01 -2.76 13.28
CA LYS A 107 24.26 -4.14 13.73
C LYS A 107 23.23 -5.13 13.16
N GLU A 108 21.98 -4.72 13.09
CA GLU A 108 20.90 -5.51 12.48
C GLU A 108 21.02 -5.58 10.98
N GLN A 109 21.35 -4.47 10.30
CA GLN A 109 21.58 -4.43 8.86
C GLN A 109 22.60 -5.53 8.48
N LYS A 110 23.80 -5.55 9.11
CA LYS A 110 24.83 -6.54 8.81
C LYS A 110 24.41 -7.98 9.08
N ARG A 111 23.69 -8.20 10.21
CA ARG A 111 23.29 -9.56 10.63
C ARG A 111 22.21 -10.16 9.74
N MET A 112 21.31 -9.33 9.24
CA MET A 112 20.05 -9.79 8.63
C MET A 112 19.96 -9.55 7.12
N ALA A 113 20.87 -8.73 6.54
CA ALA A 113 20.80 -8.34 5.14
C ALA A 113 20.69 -9.55 4.19
N GLN A 114 21.47 -10.58 4.42
CA GLN A 114 21.50 -11.77 3.56
C GLN A 114 20.22 -12.60 3.71
N SER A 115 19.80 -12.91 4.93
CA SER A 115 18.59 -13.72 5.17
C SER A 115 17.33 -13.00 4.72
N GLN A 116 17.26 -11.68 4.94
CA GLN A 116 16.12 -10.87 4.51
C GLN A 116 16.04 -10.82 2.97
N ARG A 117 17.18 -10.62 2.30
CA ARG A 117 17.26 -10.64 0.84
C ARG A 117 16.86 -11.99 0.25
N GLN A 118 17.29 -13.11 0.85
CA GLN A 118 16.86 -14.45 0.45
C GLN A 118 15.35 -14.64 0.61
N GLY A 119 14.76 -14.15 1.70
CA GLY A 119 13.31 -14.15 1.87
C GLY A 119 12.57 -13.37 0.78
N ILE A 120 13.12 -12.23 0.34
CA ILE A 120 12.56 -11.44 -0.75
C ILE A 120 12.72 -12.17 -2.09
N TYR A 121 13.84 -12.82 -2.35
CA TYR A 121 14.05 -13.62 -3.55
C TYR A 121 13.13 -14.84 -3.61
N ALA A 122 12.81 -15.44 -2.46
CA ALA A 122 11.80 -16.50 -2.40
C ALA A 122 10.37 -16.01 -2.72
N LEU A 123 10.07 -14.71 -2.43
CA LEU A 123 8.81 -14.08 -2.83
C LEU A 123 8.82 -13.64 -4.30
N PHE A 124 9.95 -13.17 -4.79
CA PHE A 124 10.15 -12.63 -6.14
C PHE A 124 11.42 -13.21 -6.78
N PRO A 125 11.38 -14.47 -7.31
CA PRO A 125 12.57 -15.13 -7.86
C PRO A 125 13.28 -14.34 -8.96
N ILE A 126 12.51 -13.62 -9.79
CA ILE A 126 13.04 -12.79 -10.87
C ILE A 126 14.02 -11.73 -10.37
N LEU A 127 13.89 -11.23 -9.13
CA LEU A 127 14.81 -10.27 -8.54
C LEU A 127 16.17 -10.89 -8.22
N GLU A 128 16.25 -12.19 -7.93
CA GLU A 128 17.50 -12.93 -7.76
C GLU A 128 18.21 -13.11 -9.10
N GLU A 129 17.47 -13.57 -10.12
CA GLU A 129 18.00 -13.74 -11.47
C GLU A 129 18.60 -12.44 -12.02
N ARG A 130 17.99 -11.31 -11.68
CA ARG A 130 18.38 -9.97 -12.12
C ARG A 130 19.17 -9.17 -11.09
N ALA A 131 19.72 -9.82 -10.06
CA ALA A 131 20.33 -9.17 -8.89
C ALA A 131 21.37 -8.10 -9.24
N ARG A 132 22.15 -8.31 -10.31
CA ARG A 132 23.21 -7.39 -10.81
C ARG A 132 22.72 -6.43 -11.90
N GLN A 133 21.48 -6.56 -12.38
CA GLN A 133 20.92 -5.71 -13.42
C GLN A 133 20.57 -4.33 -12.85
N ARG A 134 20.72 -3.26 -13.65
CA ARG A 134 20.29 -1.91 -13.27
C ARG A 134 18.77 -1.85 -13.20
N ALA A 135 18.22 -1.32 -12.11
CA ALA A 135 16.79 -1.29 -11.84
C ALA A 135 15.98 -0.55 -12.91
N GLY A 136 16.56 0.49 -13.52
CA GLY A 136 15.92 1.24 -14.60
C GLY A 136 15.67 0.44 -15.89
N THR A 137 16.32 -0.74 -16.06
CA THR A 137 16.16 -1.60 -17.24
C THR A 137 15.18 -2.76 -17.01
N LEU A 138 14.60 -2.86 -15.81
CA LEU A 138 13.58 -3.83 -15.48
C LEU A 138 12.24 -3.46 -16.13
N SER A 139 11.40 -4.47 -16.38
CA SER A 139 10.00 -4.26 -16.75
C SER A 139 9.22 -3.55 -15.63
N GLY A 140 8.07 -2.98 -15.96
CA GLY A 140 7.23 -2.29 -14.98
C GLY A 140 6.82 -3.16 -13.80
N GLY A 141 6.51 -4.44 -14.03
CA GLY A 141 6.19 -5.40 -12.97
C GLY A 141 7.38 -5.73 -12.08
N GLU A 142 8.55 -5.99 -12.69
CA GLU A 142 9.79 -6.25 -11.94
C GLU A 142 10.22 -5.05 -11.08
N GLN A 143 10.03 -3.82 -11.59
CA GLN A 143 10.25 -2.61 -10.81
C GLN A 143 9.30 -2.49 -9.61
N GLN A 144 8.04 -2.90 -9.78
CA GLN A 144 7.07 -2.92 -8.69
C GLN A 144 7.45 -3.98 -7.63
N MET A 145 7.83 -5.17 -8.07
CA MET A 145 8.35 -6.22 -7.18
C MET A 145 9.58 -5.72 -6.40
N LEU A 146 10.50 -5.02 -7.08
CA LEU A 146 11.67 -4.42 -6.45
C LEU A 146 11.29 -3.34 -5.42
N SER A 147 10.30 -2.50 -5.72
CA SER A 147 9.82 -1.47 -4.78
C SER A 147 9.23 -2.08 -3.52
N ILE A 148 8.41 -3.12 -3.65
CA ILE A 148 7.86 -3.89 -2.53
C ILE A 148 9.00 -4.61 -1.78
N GLY A 149 9.88 -5.29 -2.49
CA GLY A 149 11.04 -5.98 -1.91
C GLY A 149 11.93 -5.05 -1.09
N ARG A 150 12.19 -3.84 -1.59
CA ARG A 150 12.94 -2.81 -0.87
C ARG A 150 12.25 -2.41 0.44
N ALA A 151 10.92 -2.26 0.44
CA ALA A 151 10.19 -1.97 1.67
C ALA A 151 10.28 -3.12 2.67
N LEU A 152 10.23 -4.36 2.19
CA LEU A 152 10.35 -5.57 3.02
C LEU A 152 11.72 -5.71 3.71
N MET A 153 12.79 -5.16 3.12
CA MET A 153 14.12 -5.14 3.76
C MET A 153 14.13 -4.46 5.14
N ALA A 154 13.24 -3.50 5.37
CA ALA A 154 13.09 -2.83 6.66
C ALA A 154 12.24 -3.64 7.67
N ARG A 155 11.73 -4.83 7.32
CA ARG A 155 10.87 -5.68 8.16
C ARG A 155 9.65 -4.93 8.69
N PRO A 156 8.78 -4.44 7.80
CA PRO A 156 7.63 -3.67 8.21
C PRO A 156 6.68 -4.50 9.10
N ARG A 157 6.09 -3.83 10.07
CA ARG A 157 4.96 -4.35 10.84
C ARG A 157 3.65 -4.07 10.12
N MET A 158 3.65 -3.00 9.33
CA MET A 158 2.54 -2.60 8.48
C MET A 158 3.06 -1.99 7.18
N LEU A 159 2.50 -2.44 6.06
CA LEU A 159 2.71 -1.88 4.73
C LEU A 159 1.50 -1.06 4.29
N LEU A 160 1.79 0.13 3.77
CA LEU A 160 0.85 0.97 3.04
C LEU A 160 1.20 0.84 1.55
N LEU A 161 0.32 0.25 0.76
CA LEU A 161 0.54 0.01 -0.66
C LEU A 161 -0.38 0.91 -1.49
N ASP A 162 0.20 1.76 -2.33
CA ASP A 162 -0.53 2.72 -3.15
C ASP A 162 -0.59 2.23 -4.60
N GLU A 163 -1.73 1.68 -4.98
CA GLU A 163 -2.06 1.15 -6.31
C GLU A 163 -0.96 0.20 -6.89
N PRO A 164 -0.56 -0.86 -6.13
CA PRO A 164 0.57 -1.70 -6.52
C PRO A 164 0.34 -2.47 -7.83
N SER A 165 -0.90 -2.64 -8.29
CA SER A 165 -1.24 -3.35 -9.53
C SER A 165 -1.39 -2.42 -10.76
N LEU A 166 -1.36 -1.10 -10.57
CA LEU A 166 -1.66 -0.12 -11.61
C LEU A 166 -0.68 -0.21 -12.79
N GLY A 167 -1.26 -0.30 -14.01
CA GLY A 167 -0.50 -0.31 -15.26
C GLY A 167 0.35 -1.56 -15.48
N LEU A 168 0.06 -2.64 -14.78
CA LEU A 168 0.72 -3.94 -14.94
C LEU A 168 -0.11 -4.88 -15.82
N ALA A 169 0.58 -5.84 -16.44
CA ALA A 169 -0.09 -6.96 -17.10
C ALA A 169 -0.90 -7.77 -16.07
N PRO A 170 -2.09 -8.30 -16.43
CA PRO A 170 -2.98 -8.98 -15.48
C PRO A 170 -2.31 -10.10 -14.67
N LEU A 171 -1.48 -10.92 -15.29
CA LEU A 171 -0.76 -12.00 -14.59
C LEU A 171 0.23 -11.46 -13.55
N VAL A 172 0.94 -10.39 -13.86
CA VAL A 172 1.89 -9.75 -12.94
C VAL A 172 1.16 -9.09 -11.77
N ALA A 173 0.01 -8.43 -12.05
CA ALA A 173 -0.83 -7.87 -11.01
C ALA A 173 -1.32 -8.95 -10.03
N GLN A 174 -1.79 -10.09 -10.55
CA GLN A 174 -2.20 -11.24 -9.72
C GLN A 174 -1.05 -11.78 -8.88
N GLU A 175 0.16 -11.92 -9.45
CA GLU A 175 1.34 -12.36 -8.71
C GLU A 175 1.67 -11.42 -7.53
N ILE A 176 1.62 -10.10 -7.74
CA ILE A 176 1.84 -9.11 -6.68
C ILE A 176 0.77 -9.22 -5.59
N LEU A 177 -0.50 -9.35 -5.96
CA LEU A 177 -1.59 -9.50 -4.99
C LEU A 177 -1.47 -10.79 -4.18
N GLU A 178 -1.04 -11.89 -4.81
CA GLU A 178 -0.78 -13.15 -4.11
C GLU A 178 0.40 -13.02 -3.13
N VAL A 179 1.46 -12.31 -3.51
CA VAL A 179 2.56 -12.01 -2.57
C VAL A 179 2.06 -11.18 -1.38
N ILE A 180 1.18 -10.18 -1.60
CA ILE A 180 0.58 -9.40 -0.51
C ILE A 180 -0.22 -10.31 0.44
N ARG A 181 -0.97 -11.28 -0.08
CA ARG A 181 -1.68 -12.28 0.74
C ARG A 181 -0.70 -13.11 1.58
N ARG A 182 0.37 -13.63 0.98
CA ARG A 182 1.42 -14.37 1.71
C ARG A 182 2.09 -13.54 2.80
N LEU A 183 2.31 -12.25 2.57
CA LEU A 183 2.85 -11.35 3.60
C LEU A 183 1.91 -11.22 4.79
N ARG A 184 0.59 -11.11 4.56
CA ARG A 184 -0.43 -11.12 5.61
C ARG A 184 -0.39 -12.42 6.39
N ASP A 185 -0.32 -13.57 5.73
CA ASP A 185 -0.26 -14.90 6.35
C ASP A 185 1.00 -15.08 7.21
N GLN A 186 2.08 -14.37 6.89
CA GLN A 186 3.29 -14.26 7.68
C GLN A 186 3.20 -13.22 8.83
N GLY A 187 2.03 -12.57 9.00
CA GLY A 187 1.75 -11.63 10.10
C GLY A 187 2.00 -10.16 9.78
N THR A 188 2.32 -9.81 8.54
CA THR A 188 2.41 -8.40 8.11
C THR A 188 1.01 -7.83 7.95
N THR A 189 0.75 -6.66 8.56
CA THR A 189 -0.49 -5.92 8.37
C THR A 189 -0.42 -5.09 7.09
N VAL A 190 -1.49 -5.01 6.30
CA VAL A 190 -1.49 -4.29 5.04
C VAL A 190 -2.68 -3.33 4.95
N LEU A 191 -2.43 -2.08 4.56
CA LEU A 191 -3.43 -1.17 4.02
C LEU A 191 -3.18 -1.04 2.52
N LEU A 192 -4.06 -1.64 1.75
CA LEU A 192 -4.00 -1.69 0.29
C LEU A 192 -4.92 -0.63 -0.30
N VAL A 193 -4.36 0.30 -1.03
CA VAL A 193 -5.12 1.25 -1.85
C VAL A 193 -5.13 0.73 -3.27
N GLU A 194 -6.31 0.57 -3.85
CA GLU A 194 -6.48 0.09 -5.22
C GLU A 194 -7.63 0.80 -5.93
N GLN A 195 -7.45 1.00 -7.24
CA GLN A 195 -8.52 1.44 -8.12
C GLN A 195 -9.34 0.24 -8.62
N ASN A 196 -8.70 -0.89 -8.86
CA ASN A 196 -9.37 -2.14 -9.21
C ASN A 196 -10.01 -2.76 -7.96
N ALA A 197 -11.27 -2.37 -7.69
CA ALA A 197 -11.99 -2.82 -6.53
C ALA A 197 -12.18 -4.34 -6.48
N GLN A 198 -12.38 -4.99 -7.65
CA GLN A 198 -12.54 -6.44 -7.68
C GLN A 198 -11.29 -7.15 -7.19
N ALA A 199 -10.12 -6.79 -7.74
CA ALA A 199 -8.85 -7.38 -7.33
C ALA A 199 -8.52 -7.10 -5.84
N ALA A 200 -8.87 -5.91 -5.35
CA ALA A 200 -8.70 -5.54 -3.94
C ALA A 200 -9.59 -6.37 -3.01
N LEU A 201 -10.86 -6.56 -3.37
CA LEU A 201 -11.83 -7.33 -2.58
C LEU A 201 -11.52 -8.83 -2.55
N GLU A 202 -10.89 -9.37 -3.60
CA GLU A 202 -10.50 -10.79 -3.65
C GLU A 202 -9.45 -11.18 -2.61
N ILE A 203 -8.65 -10.22 -2.12
CA ILE A 203 -7.55 -10.51 -1.18
C ILE A 203 -7.69 -9.87 0.20
N CYS A 204 -8.60 -8.91 0.38
CA CYS A 204 -8.74 -8.23 1.66
C CYS A 204 -9.61 -9.00 2.65
N ASP A 205 -9.42 -8.71 3.93
CA ASP A 205 -10.26 -9.22 5.02
C ASP A 205 -11.43 -8.24 5.29
N ARG A 206 -11.24 -6.96 4.91
CA ARG A 206 -12.23 -5.89 5.08
C ARG A 206 -11.91 -4.72 4.14
N GLY A 207 -12.93 -4.00 3.71
CA GLY A 207 -12.79 -2.86 2.82
C GLY A 207 -13.44 -1.59 3.35
N TYR A 208 -12.90 -0.47 2.91
CA TYR A 208 -13.48 0.87 3.04
C TYR A 208 -13.64 1.50 1.67
N VAL A 209 -14.70 2.27 1.49
CA VAL A 209 -14.90 3.08 0.28
C VAL A 209 -14.68 4.54 0.62
N LEU A 210 -13.76 5.18 -0.10
CA LEU A 210 -13.44 6.60 0.01
C LEU A 210 -13.99 7.34 -1.22
N GLU A 211 -14.85 8.33 -0.99
CA GLU A 211 -15.41 9.18 -2.02
C GLU A 211 -15.30 10.66 -1.61
N ALA A 212 -14.82 11.51 -2.50
CA ALA A 212 -14.66 12.95 -2.27
C ALA A 212 -14.05 13.30 -0.89
N GLY A 213 -13.05 12.52 -0.46
CA GLY A 213 -12.36 12.69 0.81
C GLY A 213 -13.11 12.21 2.05
N ARG A 214 -14.19 11.46 1.91
CA ARG A 214 -15.00 10.90 3.01
C ARG A 214 -15.05 9.38 2.94
N MET A 215 -15.01 8.74 4.10
CA MET A 215 -15.38 7.32 4.20
C MET A 215 -16.90 7.22 4.06
N VAL A 216 -17.38 6.51 3.04
CA VAL A 216 -18.82 6.36 2.76
C VAL A 216 -19.34 4.97 3.11
N LEU A 217 -18.52 3.93 2.96
CA LEU A 217 -18.89 2.55 3.28
C LEU A 217 -17.73 1.82 3.98
N GLU A 218 -18.09 0.84 4.80
CA GLU A 218 -17.20 -0.15 5.43
C GLU A 218 -17.92 -1.49 5.41
N GLY A 219 -17.20 -2.58 5.13
CA GLY A 219 -17.81 -3.91 5.16
C GLY A 219 -16.82 -5.02 4.83
N SER A 220 -17.30 -6.25 4.88
CA SER A 220 -16.60 -7.42 4.36
C SER A 220 -16.52 -7.37 2.83
N PRO A 221 -15.61 -8.13 2.20
CA PRO A 221 -15.54 -8.24 0.74
C PRO A 221 -16.89 -8.62 0.12
N GLU A 222 -17.63 -9.53 0.76
CA GLU A 222 -18.95 -10.00 0.30
C GLU A 222 -20.00 -8.88 0.38
N GLU A 223 -20.05 -8.15 1.49
CA GLU A 223 -20.97 -7.02 1.69
C GLU A 223 -20.72 -5.91 0.68
N LEU A 224 -19.45 -5.55 0.47
CA LEU A 224 -19.07 -4.50 -0.49
C LEU A 224 -19.31 -4.94 -1.94
N SER A 225 -19.06 -6.22 -2.26
CA SER A 225 -19.33 -6.76 -3.60
C SER A 225 -20.82 -6.86 -3.92
N ALA A 226 -21.67 -7.03 -2.89
CA ALA A 226 -23.12 -7.06 -3.03
C ALA A 226 -23.76 -5.65 -3.07
N ASN A 227 -23.03 -4.62 -2.65
CA ASN A 227 -23.54 -3.25 -2.61
C ASN A 227 -23.66 -2.65 -4.00
N ASP A 228 -24.87 -2.18 -4.37
CA ASP A 228 -25.16 -1.67 -5.71
C ASP A 228 -24.37 -0.41 -6.09
N GLU A 229 -24.05 0.46 -5.13
CA GLU A 229 -23.26 1.67 -5.37
C GLU A 229 -21.81 1.29 -5.68
N VAL A 230 -21.22 0.35 -4.92
CA VAL A 230 -19.88 -0.17 -5.17
C VAL A 230 -19.81 -0.89 -6.51
N ARG A 231 -20.83 -1.70 -6.83
CA ARG A 231 -20.93 -2.40 -8.12
C ARG A 231 -20.95 -1.44 -9.30
N ARG A 232 -21.79 -0.42 -9.23
CA ARG A 232 -21.93 0.59 -10.30
C ARG A 232 -20.67 1.45 -10.43
N ALA A 233 -20.08 1.89 -9.33
CA ALA A 233 -18.96 2.82 -9.35
C ALA A 233 -17.61 2.14 -9.67
N PHE A 234 -17.40 0.89 -9.21
CA PHE A 234 -16.06 0.30 -9.19
C PHE A 234 -15.97 -1.11 -9.78
N LEU A 235 -17.06 -1.90 -9.89
CA LEU A 235 -17.01 -3.30 -10.34
C LEU A 235 -17.47 -3.49 -11.80
N GLY A 236 -17.83 -2.43 -12.49
CA GLY A 236 -18.04 -2.43 -13.95
C GLY A 236 -19.19 -3.31 -14.47
N LYS A 237 -20.13 -3.72 -13.61
CA LYS A 237 -21.33 -4.45 -14.04
C LYS A 237 -22.51 -3.47 -14.16
N ASP A 238 -23.16 -3.45 -15.35
CA ASP A 238 -24.43 -2.81 -15.71
C ASP A 238 -24.44 -1.52 -16.53
N TYR A 239 -23.42 -1.28 -17.39
CA TYR A 239 -23.62 -0.28 -18.45
C TYR A 239 -24.33 -0.85 -19.70
N LYS A 240 -24.46 -2.19 -19.84
CA LYS A 240 -25.11 -2.81 -21.00
C LYS A 240 -26.65 -2.88 -20.94
N GLU A 241 -27.25 -2.88 -19.75
CA GLU A 241 -28.73 -3.07 -19.66
C GLU A 241 -29.57 -1.79 -19.90
N LYS A 242 -28.96 -0.61 -19.99
CA LYS A 242 -29.71 0.65 -20.14
C LYS A 242 -29.89 1.12 -21.57
N TRP A 243 -29.22 0.51 -22.53
CA TRP A 243 -29.28 0.90 -23.96
C TRP A 243 -29.92 -0.17 -24.87
N GLU A 244 -30.39 -1.29 -24.31
CA GLU A 244 -31.11 -2.35 -25.04
C GLU A 244 -32.61 -2.40 -24.71
N ARG A 245 -33.18 -1.30 -24.19
CA ARG A 245 -34.63 -1.16 -24.03
C ARG A 245 -35.18 0.01 -24.86
#